data_43a3c227c3ce5af2b1f456361d1e7b5c
#
_entry.id   43a3c227c3ce5af2b1f456361d1e7b5c
#
_cell.length_a   1.000
_cell.length_b   1.000
_cell.length_c   1.000
_cell.angle_alpha   90.00
_cell.angle_beta   90.00
_cell.angle_gamma   90.00
#
_symmetry.space_group_name_H-M   'P 1'
#
loop_
_entity.id
_entity.type
_entity.pdbx_description
1 polymer ?
#
loop_
_entity_poly.entity_id
_entity_poly.type
_entity_poly.pdbx_seq_one_letter_code
_entity_poly.pdbx_strand_id
1 'polypeptide(L)'
;ILKGIDFDVHKGDVVCVIGPSGSGKSTLIRCVNYLEQPTDGVISYRGENVLECFKNLPLYRTKVGMVFQQFNLFNNMTVLENCVVGQVKVLGKKSEEAKAIAMKYLEHVGMASYINAKPHQLSGGQKQRVAIARALALEPEILLMDEPTSALDPEMVGEVLAVMRELAEEGLTMVIVTHEMAFARDVSSRVIFIDQGVIAEDGSPNVIFTAPQNQRTKDF
;
A
#
# COMPACT_ATOMS: atom_id res chain seq x y z
N ILE A 1 -18.13 -10.09 -4.55
CA ILE A 1 -16.73 -10.40 -4.93
C ILE A 1 -16.06 -11.14 -3.78
N LEU A 2 -15.99 -10.54 -2.59
CA LEU A 2 -15.44 -11.18 -1.39
C LEU A 2 -16.50 -12.06 -0.71
N LYS A 3 -16.08 -13.21 -0.16
CA LYS A 3 -16.99 -14.23 0.38
C LYS A 3 -16.49 -14.71 1.75
N GLY A 4 -16.63 -13.83 2.78
CA GLY A 4 -16.21 -14.16 4.13
C GLY A 4 -14.69 -14.29 4.22
N ILE A 5 -14.00 -13.16 4.35
CA ILE A 5 -12.56 -13.08 4.53
C ILE A 5 -12.28 -12.61 5.96
N ASP A 6 -11.56 -13.44 6.69
CA ASP A 6 -11.05 -13.11 8.01
C ASP A 6 -9.53 -13.20 7.99
N PHE A 7 -8.85 -12.11 8.30
CA PHE A 7 -7.41 -12.08 8.52
C PHE A 7 -7.02 -10.91 9.41
N ASP A 8 -5.85 -10.99 9.97
CA ASP A 8 -5.27 -9.99 10.85
C ASP A 8 -3.88 -9.58 10.35
N VAL A 9 -3.44 -8.39 10.74
CA VAL A 9 -2.12 -7.85 10.43
C VAL A 9 -1.53 -7.28 11.71
N HIS A 10 -0.31 -7.71 12.05
CA HIS A 10 0.39 -7.23 13.24
C HIS A 10 1.44 -6.19 12.88
N LYS A 11 1.82 -5.39 13.86
CA LYS A 11 2.86 -4.37 13.69
C LYS A 11 4.18 -5.01 13.23
N GLY A 12 4.73 -4.49 12.15
CA GLY A 12 5.95 -4.98 11.52
C GLY A 12 5.74 -6.09 10.49
N ASP A 13 4.52 -6.58 10.31
CA ASP A 13 4.22 -7.55 9.26
C ASP A 13 4.36 -6.93 7.87
N VAL A 14 4.91 -7.70 6.96
CA VAL A 14 4.83 -7.46 5.52
C VAL A 14 3.99 -8.59 4.92
N VAL A 15 2.72 -8.32 4.69
CA VAL A 15 1.76 -9.29 4.15
C VAL A 15 1.65 -9.09 2.64
N CYS A 16 2.04 -10.09 1.85
CA CYS A 16 1.78 -10.09 0.42
C CYS A 16 0.50 -10.85 0.09
N VAL A 17 -0.38 -10.21 -0.68
CA VAL A 17 -1.63 -10.79 -1.17
C VAL A 17 -1.46 -11.12 -2.65
N ILE A 18 -1.51 -12.40 -2.97
CA ILE A 18 -1.33 -12.93 -4.33
C ILE A 18 -2.56 -13.72 -4.79
N GLY A 19 -2.64 -14.04 -6.07
CA GLY A 19 -3.71 -14.82 -6.66
C GLY A 19 -4.10 -14.36 -8.05
N PRO A 20 -4.99 -15.08 -8.75
CA PRO A 20 -5.42 -14.75 -10.11
C PRO A 20 -6.04 -13.35 -10.24
N SER A 21 -6.01 -12.79 -11.45
CA SER A 21 -6.73 -11.56 -11.75
C SER A 21 -8.23 -11.74 -11.49
N GLY A 22 -8.87 -10.73 -10.92
CA GLY A 22 -10.31 -10.77 -10.60
C GLY A 22 -10.67 -11.59 -9.35
N SER A 23 -9.70 -12.15 -8.60
CA SER A 23 -9.97 -12.94 -7.39
C SER A 23 -10.45 -12.12 -6.18
N GLY A 24 -10.39 -10.78 -6.23
CA GLY A 24 -10.86 -9.89 -5.17
C GLY A 24 -9.76 -9.19 -4.37
N LYS A 25 -8.48 -9.33 -4.73
CA LYS A 25 -7.33 -8.75 -4.00
C LYS A 25 -7.44 -7.23 -3.81
N SER A 26 -7.64 -6.48 -4.90
CA SER A 26 -7.79 -5.02 -4.85
C SER A 26 -9.05 -4.61 -4.09
N THR A 27 -10.15 -5.34 -4.25
CA THR A 27 -11.38 -5.11 -3.48
C THR A 27 -11.12 -5.27 -1.98
N LEU A 28 -10.36 -6.30 -1.59
CA LEU A 28 -10.02 -6.53 -0.18
C LEU A 28 -9.31 -5.33 0.44
N ILE A 29 -8.20 -4.88 -0.15
CA ILE A 29 -7.45 -3.78 0.47
C ILE A 29 -8.17 -2.43 0.37
N ARG A 30 -9.04 -2.23 -0.62
CA ARG A 30 -9.91 -1.06 -0.70
C ARG A 30 -11.01 -1.09 0.35
N CYS A 31 -11.54 -2.27 0.69
CA CYS A 31 -12.42 -2.42 1.85
C CYS A 31 -11.68 -2.12 3.15
N VAL A 32 -10.46 -2.65 3.34
CA VAL A 32 -9.65 -2.33 4.54
C VAL A 32 -9.46 -0.83 4.71
N ASN A 33 -9.27 -0.08 3.63
CA ASN A 33 -9.14 1.39 3.66
C ASN A 33 -10.49 2.13 3.65
N TYR A 34 -11.63 1.42 3.62
CA TYR A 34 -12.97 1.99 3.44
C TYR A 34 -13.11 2.87 2.18
N LEU A 35 -12.35 2.60 1.12
CA LEU A 35 -12.59 3.15 -0.20
C LEU A 35 -13.76 2.44 -0.89
N GLU A 36 -13.92 1.15 -0.61
CA GLU A 36 -15.11 0.37 -0.89
C GLU A 36 -15.73 -0.06 0.44
N GLN A 37 -17.04 0.12 0.56
CA GLN A 37 -17.73 -0.29 1.79
C GLN A 37 -18.02 -1.79 1.73
N PRO A 38 -17.56 -2.60 2.69
CA PRO A 38 -17.95 -4.00 2.76
C PRO A 38 -19.46 -4.13 2.97
N THR A 39 -20.06 -5.14 2.35
CA THR A 39 -21.51 -5.41 2.49
C THR A 39 -21.84 -5.89 3.89
N ASP A 40 -20.93 -6.63 4.52
CA ASP A 40 -21.06 -7.18 5.87
C ASP A 40 -19.66 -7.36 6.48
N GLY A 41 -19.59 -7.56 7.78
CA GLY A 41 -18.35 -7.74 8.52
C GLY A 41 -17.85 -6.49 9.22
N VAL A 42 -16.75 -6.62 9.93
CA VAL A 42 -16.14 -5.56 10.74
C VAL A 42 -14.68 -5.42 10.40
N ILE A 43 -14.22 -4.18 10.20
CA ILE A 43 -12.81 -3.84 10.10
C ILE A 43 -12.41 -3.19 11.42
N SER A 44 -11.44 -3.80 12.08
CA SER A 44 -10.93 -3.33 13.37
C SER A 44 -9.54 -2.74 13.23
N TYR A 45 -9.29 -1.66 13.95
CA TYR A 45 -7.99 -1.04 14.11
C TYR A 45 -7.64 -1.02 15.58
N ARG A 46 -6.53 -1.67 15.96
CA ARG A 46 -6.12 -1.86 17.36
C ARG A 46 -7.22 -2.48 18.26
N GLY A 47 -8.00 -3.39 17.68
CA GLY A 47 -9.08 -4.11 18.37
C GLY A 47 -10.42 -3.37 18.44
N GLU A 48 -10.50 -2.14 17.94
CA GLU A 48 -11.73 -1.33 17.93
C GLU A 48 -12.29 -1.22 16.52
N ASN A 49 -13.62 -1.23 16.36
CA ASN A 49 -14.27 -1.04 15.08
C ASN A 49 -13.95 0.34 14.50
N VAL A 50 -13.41 0.38 13.28
CA VAL A 50 -12.99 1.62 12.61
C VAL A 50 -14.10 2.65 12.52
N LEU A 51 -15.34 2.23 12.24
CA LEU A 51 -16.47 3.15 12.13
C LEU A 51 -16.91 3.74 13.47
N GLU A 52 -16.51 3.16 14.58
CA GLU A 52 -16.83 3.62 15.94
C GLU A 52 -15.69 4.44 16.56
N CYS A 53 -14.42 4.03 16.33
CA CYS A 53 -13.28 4.66 16.96
C CYS A 53 -12.74 5.89 16.23
N PHE A 54 -13.03 6.05 14.95
CA PHE A 54 -12.59 7.22 14.18
C PHE A 54 -13.73 8.23 13.97
N LYS A 55 -13.44 9.50 14.24
CA LYS A 55 -14.37 10.61 14.01
C LYS A 55 -14.83 10.71 12.56
N ASN A 56 -13.94 10.40 11.63
CA ASN A 56 -14.21 10.34 10.19
C ASN A 56 -13.16 9.49 9.47
N LEU A 57 -13.50 8.97 8.30
CA LEU A 57 -12.62 8.14 7.49
C LEU A 57 -11.33 8.82 6.98
N PRO A 58 -11.29 10.13 6.68
CA PRO A 58 -10.03 10.81 6.38
C PRO A 58 -8.98 10.66 7.49
N LEU A 59 -9.36 10.75 8.77
CA LEU A 59 -8.43 10.52 9.89
C LEU A 59 -7.96 9.06 9.96
N TYR A 60 -8.86 8.10 9.75
CA TYR A 60 -8.47 6.68 9.64
C TYR A 60 -7.43 6.47 8.53
N ARG A 61 -7.65 7.06 7.35
CA ARG A 61 -6.75 6.93 6.20
C ARG A 61 -5.40 7.61 6.38
N THR A 62 -5.22 8.46 7.40
CA THR A 62 -3.88 8.92 7.78
C THR A 62 -3.09 7.85 8.53
N LYS A 63 -3.78 6.92 9.20
CA LYS A 63 -3.17 5.79 9.94
C LYS A 63 -2.97 4.56 9.05
N VAL A 64 -3.88 4.36 8.12
CA VAL A 64 -3.85 3.27 7.14
C VAL A 64 -3.75 3.91 5.76
N GLY A 65 -2.51 4.20 5.35
CA GLY A 65 -2.19 4.83 4.07
C GLY A 65 -2.45 3.89 2.89
N MET A 66 -2.61 4.45 1.69
CA MET A 66 -2.80 3.65 0.48
C MET A 66 -2.03 4.20 -0.71
N VAL A 67 -1.36 3.30 -1.42
CA VAL A 67 -0.69 3.52 -2.70
C VAL A 67 -1.45 2.73 -3.77
N PHE A 68 -1.78 3.39 -4.86
CA PHE A 68 -2.58 2.84 -5.94
C PHE A 68 -1.74 2.43 -7.15
N GLN A 69 -2.28 1.53 -7.94
CA GLN A 69 -1.71 1.12 -9.23
C GLN A 69 -1.51 2.30 -10.19
N GLN A 70 -2.46 3.23 -10.24
CA GLN A 70 -2.46 4.39 -11.14
C GLN A 70 -1.95 5.69 -10.50
N PHE A 71 -1.03 5.62 -9.55
CA PHE A 71 -0.39 6.75 -8.88
C PHE A 71 -1.34 7.74 -8.19
N ASN A 72 -2.43 8.14 -8.83
CA ASN A 72 -3.47 9.09 -8.38
C ASN A 72 -2.91 10.41 -7.82
N LEU A 73 -1.87 10.95 -8.47
CA LEU A 73 -1.32 12.25 -8.13
C LEU A 73 -2.24 13.38 -8.59
N PHE A 74 -2.27 14.46 -7.82
CA PHE A 74 -2.98 15.68 -8.21
C PHE A 74 -2.20 16.40 -9.32
N ASN A 75 -2.71 16.35 -10.55
CA ASN A 75 -2.02 16.84 -11.75
C ASN A 75 -1.79 18.38 -11.76
N ASN A 76 -2.60 19.12 -11.04
CA ASN A 76 -2.50 20.57 -10.87
C ASN A 76 -1.50 21.00 -9.79
N MET A 77 -0.98 20.06 -8.99
CA MET A 77 -0.04 20.27 -7.90
C MET A 77 1.36 19.78 -8.28
N THR A 78 2.38 20.42 -7.71
CA THR A 78 3.76 19.95 -7.78
C THR A 78 3.97 18.68 -6.96
N VAL A 79 5.13 18.06 -7.09
CA VAL A 79 5.56 16.89 -6.27
C VAL A 79 5.47 17.24 -4.77
N LEU A 80 6.03 18.36 -4.37
CA LEU A 80 5.99 18.81 -2.97
C LEU A 80 4.55 19.04 -2.49
N GLU A 81 3.75 19.76 -3.26
CA GLU A 81 2.35 20.04 -2.91
C GLU A 81 1.52 18.76 -2.77
N ASN A 82 1.75 17.75 -3.62
CA ASN A 82 1.12 16.43 -3.48
C ASN A 82 1.39 15.79 -2.11
N CYS A 83 2.61 15.93 -1.58
CA CYS A 83 2.99 15.36 -0.28
C CYS A 83 2.55 16.22 0.91
N VAL A 84 2.30 17.51 0.69
CA VAL A 84 1.92 18.47 1.75
C VAL A 84 0.41 18.54 1.98
N VAL A 85 -0.38 18.44 0.90
CA VAL A 85 -1.82 18.73 0.95
C VAL A 85 -2.60 17.91 1.99
N GLY A 86 -2.32 16.61 2.10
CA GLY A 86 -2.98 15.73 3.07
C GLY A 86 -2.67 16.11 4.52
N GLN A 87 -1.41 16.44 4.79
CA GLN A 87 -0.96 16.85 6.13
C GLN A 87 -1.66 18.13 6.60
N VAL A 88 -1.78 19.12 5.70
CA VAL A 88 -2.41 20.41 6.02
C VAL A 88 -3.93 20.26 6.12
N LYS A 89 -4.57 19.61 5.13
CA LYS A 89 -6.03 19.54 5.03
C LYS A 89 -6.68 18.57 6.01
N VAL A 90 -6.01 17.44 6.32
CA VAL A 90 -6.57 16.40 7.18
C VAL A 90 -6.02 16.48 8.60
N LEU A 91 -4.69 16.63 8.75
CA LEU A 91 -4.05 16.67 10.05
C LEU A 91 -3.94 18.08 10.65
N GLY A 92 -4.25 19.14 9.86
CA GLY A 92 -4.18 20.51 10.34
C GLY A 92 -2.76 21.00 10.63
N LYS A 93 -1.72 20.33 10.09
CA LYS A 93 -0.32 20.72 10.30
C LYS A 93 -0.05 22.09 9.67
N LYS A 94 0.88 22.85 10.26
CA LYS A 94 1.35 24.09 9.66
C LYS A 94 2.12 23.81 8.37
N SER A 95 2.02 24.71 7.39
CA SER A 95 2.61 24.51 6.06
C SER A 95 4.12 24.22 6.12
N GLU A 96 4.87 24.91 6.96
CA GLU A 96 6.33 24.71 7.07
C GLU A 96 6.68 23.35 7.68
N GLU A 97 5.95 22.91 8.68
CA GLU A 97 6.09 21.56 9.27
C GLU A 97 5.78 20.49 8.23
N ALA A 98 4.65 20.63 7.52
CA ALA A 98 4.24 19.69 6.48
C ALA A 98 5.25 19.61 5.33
N LYS A 99 5.85 20.72 4.93
CA LYS A 99 6.92 20.75 3.92
C LYS A 99 8.17 20.03 4.40
N ALA A 100 8.59 20.22 5.65
CA ALA A 100 9.76 19.55 6.21
C ALA A 100 9.58 18.03 6.23
N ILE A 101 8.40 17.56 6.64
CA ILE A 101 8.06 16.12 6.62
C ILE A 101 8.00 15.59 5.18
N ALA A 102 7.38 16.34 4.25
CA ALA A 102 7.30 15.95 2.84
C ALA A 102 8.70 15.82 2.22
N MET A 103 9.61 16.77 2.51
CA MET A 103 10.98 16.72 2.03
C MET A 103 11.73 15.51 2.52
N LYS A 104 11.62 15.15 3.80
CA LYS A 104 12.20 13.93 4.37
C LYS A 104 11.83 12.68 3.56
N TYR A 105 10.53 12.50 3.25
CA TYR A 105 10.08 11.33 2.51
C TYR A 105 10.38 11.41 1.01
N LEU A 106 10.41 12.60 0.42
CA LEU A 106 10.86 12.79 -0.97
C LEU A 106 12.35 12.51 -1.13
N GLU A 107 13.18 12.85 -0.15
CA GLU A 107 14.59 12.44 -0.09
C GLU A 107 14.73 10.94 0.01
N HIS A 108 13.97 10.30 0.90
CA HIS A 108 13.96 8.84 1.11
C HIS A 108 13.68 8.07 -0.20
N VAL A 109 12.71 8.53 -1.01
CA VAL A 109 12.37 7.89 -2.29
C VAL A 109 13.17 8.42 -3.49
N GLY A 110 14.20 9.25 -3.26
CA GLY A 110 15.06 9.80 -4.31
C GLY A 110 14.38 10.83 -5.23
N MET A 111 13.39 11.57 -4.72
CA MET A 111 12.61 12.55 -5.49
C MET A 111 12.82 14.01 -5.07
N ALA A 112 13.80 14.30 -4.19
CA ALA A 112 14.06 15.63 -3.66
C ALA A 112 14.37 16.69 -4.75
N SER A 113 15.06 16.30 -5.84
CA SER A 113 15.38 17.21 -6.95
C SER A 113 14.18 17.54 -7.85
N TYR A 114 13.05 16.86 -7.69
CA TYR A 114 11.85 17.01 -8.51
C TYR A 114 10.70 17.74 -7.80
N ILE A 115 10.94 18.38 -6.65
CA ILE A 115 9.89 18.97 -5.80
C ILE A 115 8.99 19.99 -6.50
N ASN A 116 9.54 20.71 -7.49
CA ASN A 116 8.80 21.70 -8.27
C ASN A 116 8.19 21.14 -9.57
N ALA A 117 8.50 19.88 -9.92
CA ALA A 117 7.93 19.25 -11.10
C ALA A 117 6.44 18.92 -10.88
N LYS A 118 5.68 18.89 -11.98
CA LYS A 118 4.30 18.40 -11.99
C LYS A 118 4.25 16.95 -12.49
N PRO A 119 3.20 16.19 -12.15
CA PRO A 119 3.11 14.76 -12.51
C PRO A 119 3.33 14.45 -14.00
N HIS A 120 2.89 15.30 -14.91
CA HIS A 120 3.08 15.09 -16.35
C HIS A 120 4.55 15.18 -16.81
N GLN A 121 5.45 15.71 -15.98
CA GLN A 121 6.88 15.83 -16.25
C GLN A 121 7.69 14.63 -15.73
N LEU A 122 7.02 13.65 -15.10
CA LEU A 122 7.65 12.51 -14.44
C LEU A 122 7.43 11.22 -15.21
N SER A 123 8.41 10.31 -15.13
CA SER A 123 8.24 8.92 -15.57
C SER A 123 7.24 8.15 -14.68
N GLY A 124 6.80 6.98 -15.10
CA GLY A 124 5.92 6.12 -14.31
C GLY A 124 6.51 5.76 -12.95
N GLY A 125 7.77 5.32 -12.92
CA GLY A 125 8.47 4.99 -11.68
C GLY A 125 8.66 6.19 -10.75
N GLN A 126 8.95 7.37 -11.30
CA GLN A 126 9.01 8.61 -10.52
C GLN A 126 7.65 8.98 -9.92
N LYS A 127 6.56 8.88 -10.70
CA LYS A 127 5.20 9.11 -10.19
C LYS A 127 4.85 8.17 -9.04
N GLN A 128 5.22 6.89 -9.16
CA GLN A 128 4.95 5.91 -8.11
C GLN A 128 5.76 6.19 -6.85
N ARG A 129 7.03 6.54 -6.97
CA ARG A 129 7.84 6.95 -5.80
C ARG A 129 7.27 8.20 -5.12
N VAL A 130 6.78 9.17 -5.87
CA VAL A 130 6.05 10.32 -5.30
C VAL A 130 4.75 9.90 -4.62
N ALA A 131 3.99 8.96 -5.19
CA ALA A 131 2.78 8.43 -4.57
C ALA A 131 3.08 7.71 -3.24
N ILE A 132 4.19 6.97 -3.17
CA ILE A 132 4.69 6.36 -1.92
C ILE A 132 5.07 7.46 -0.91
N ALA A 133 5.88 8.45 -1.30
CA ALA A 133 6.27 9.56 -0.43
C ALA A 133 5.05 10.34 0.08
N ARG A 134 4.05 10.58 -0.75
CA ARG A 134 2.79 11.22 -0.35
C ARG A 134 2.05 10.44 0.73
N ALA A 135 1.99 9.12 0.61
CA ALA A 135 1.38 8.27 1.62
C ALA A 135 2.19 8.28 2.92
N LEU A 136 3.51 8.17 2.83
CA LEU A 136 4.44 8.20 3.98
C LEU A 136 4.45 9.55 4.70
N ALA A 137 4.21 10.66 4.00
CA ALA A 137 4.15 12.00 4.59
C ALA A 137 3.01 12.19 5.61
N LEU A 138 2.01 11.31 5.59
CA LEU A 138 0.99 11.24 6.64
C LEU A 138 1.44 10.44 7.86
N GLU A 139 2.64 9.86 7.83
CA GLU A 139 3.21 9.01 8.88
C GLU A 139 2.28 7.86 9.29
N PRO A 140 1.85 7.03 8.32
CA PRO A 140 0.90 5.95 8.56
C PRO A 140 1.53 4.85 9.42
N GLU A 141 0.69 4.12 10.14
CA GLU A 141 1.10 2.91 10.88
C GLU A 141 1.07 1.66 9.98
N ILE A 142 0.23 1.69 8.96
CA ILE A 142 0.09 0.61 7.96
C ILE A 142 0.05 1.26 6.57
N LEU A 143 0.77 0.68 5.63
CA LEU A 143 0.73 1.08 4.23
C LEU A 143 0.15 -0.05 3.37
N LEU A 144 -0.99 0.22 2.76
CA LEU A 144 -1.62 -0.66 1.78
C LEU A 144 -1.11 -0.31 0.38
N MET A 145 -0.76 -1.31 -0.41
CA MET A 145 -0.29 -1.10 -1.79
C MET A 145 -1.09 -1.99 -2.76
N ASP A 146 -1.78 -1.37 -3.71
CA ASP A 146 -2.57 -2.06 -4.74
C ASP A 146 -1.78 -2.15 -6.03
N GLU A 147 -1.10 -3.26 -6.27
CA GLU A 147 -0.30 -3.54 -7.48
C GLU A 147 0.64 -2.37 -7.86
N PRO A 148 1.55 -1.95 -6.96
CA PRO A 148 2.32 -0.71 -7.12
C PRO A 148 3.26 -0.67 -8.33
N THR A 149 3.52 -1.83 -8.98
CA THR A 149 4.41 -1.95 -10.14
C THR A 149 3.68 -2.24 -11.46
N SER A 150 2.39 -2.60 -11.41
CA SER A 150 1.66 -3.10 -12.60
C SER A 150 1.46 -2.07 -13.71
N ALA A 151 1.55 -0.78 -13.41
CA ALA A 151 1.43 0.32 -14.39
C ALA A 151 2.80 0.85 -14.86
N LEU A 152 3.89 0.15 -14.55
CA LEU A 152 5.25 0.58 -14.86
C LEU A 152 5.86 -0.23 -16.00
N ASP A 153 6.73 0.43 -16.75
CA ASP A 153 7.63 -0.27 -17.68
C ASP A 153 8.61 -1.15 -16.88
N PRO A 154 8.99 -2.34 -17.40
CA PRO A 154 9.82 -3.31 -16.67
C PRO A 154 11.13 -2.72 -16.12
N GLU A 155 11.75 -1.79 -16.84
CA GLU A 155 12.99 -1.12 -16.41
C GLU A 155 12.82 -0.22 -15.19
N MET A 156 11.58 0.24 -14.88
CA MET A 156 11.26 1.09 -13.74
C MET A 156 10.79 0.33 -12.50
N VAL A 157 10.44 -0.94 -12.66
CA VAL A 157 9.93 -1.79 -11.56
C VAL A 157 10.96 -1.92 -10.45
N GLY A 158 12.24 -2.13 -10.81
CA GLY A 158 13.32 -2.35 -9.85
C GLY A 158 13.49 -1.21 -8.84
N GLU A 159 13.40 0.04 -9.28
CA GLU A 159 13.53 1.22 -8.40
C GLU A 159 12.40 1.31 -7.35
N VAL A 160 11.16 0.97 -7.75
CA VAL A 160 10.00 0.98 -6.85
C VAL A 160 10.10 -0.18 -5.86
N LEU A 161 10.49 -1.38 -6.33
CA LEU A 161 10.70 -2.52 -5.44
C LEU A 161 11.83 -2.28 -4.43
N ALA A 162 12.89 -1.56 -4.81
CA ALA A 162 13.97 -1.19 -3.89
C ALA A 162 13.44 -0.32 -2.75
N VAL A 163 12.68 0.73 -3.05
CA VAL A 163 12.03 1.56 -2.01
C VAL A 163 11.14 0.72 -1.09
N MET A 164 10.35 -0.21 -1.66
CA MET A 164 9.47 -1.07 -0.85
C MET A 164 10.27 -2.02 0.06
N ARG A 165 11.46 -2.51 -0.37
CA ARG A 165 12.35 -3.31 0.48
C ARG A 165 12.91 -2.49 1.65
N GLU A 166 13.36 -1.27 1.38
CA GLU A 166 13.86 -0.36 2.42
C GLU A 166 12.79 -0.10 3.49
N LEU A 167 11.55 0.16 3.08
CA LEU A 167 10.43 0.36 4.01
C LEU A 167 10.14 -0.91 4.85
N ALA A 168 10.25 -2.09 4.26
CA ALA A 168 10.11 -3.35 4.99
C ALA A 168 11.23 -3.55 6.01
N GLU A 169 12.48 -3.26 5.65
CA GLU A 169 13.65 -3.34 6.53
C GLU A 169 13.57 -2.34 7.68
N GLU A 170 12.96 -1.17 7.47
CA GLU A 170 12.67 -0.18 8.51
C GLU A 170 11.53 -0.61 9.46
N GLY A 171 10.85 -1.72 9.19
CA GLY A 171 9.79 -2.28 10.02
C GLY A 171 8.41 -1.65 9.81
N LEU A 172 8.18 -0.97 8.67
CA LEU A 172 6.85 -0.47 8.32
C LEU A 172 5.90 -1.64 8.09
N THR A 173 4.74 -1.61 8.73
CA THR A 173 3.68 -2.60 8.49
C THR A 173 3.09 -2.38 7.10
N MET A 174 3.06 -3.40 6.27
CA MET A 174 2.58 -3.29 4.89
C MET A 174 1.65 -4.44 4.51
N VAL A 175 0.63 -4.13 3.70
CA VAL A 175 -0.19 -5.13 2.99
C VAL A 175 -0.09 -4.81 1.50
N ILE A 176 0.45 -5.73 0.73
CA ILE A 176 0.86 -5.49 -0.66
C ILE A 176 0.17 -6.50 -1.58
N VAL A 177 -0.73 -6.03 -2.43
CA VAL A 177 -1.19 -6.82 -3.59
C VAL A 177 -0.12 -6.74 -4.66
N THR A 178 0.42 -7.86 -5.10
CA THR A 178 1.51 -7.88 -6.08
C THR A 178 1.47 -9.11 -6.97
N HIS A 179 2.03 -8.96 -8.16
CA HIS A 179 2.38 -10.04 -9.10
C HIS A 179 3.90 -10.30 -9.14
N GLU A 180 4.68 -9.59 -8.34
CA GLU A 180 6.13 -9.75 -8.23
C GLU A 180 6.45 -10.89 -7.25
N MET A 181 6.42 -12.15 -7.73
CA MET A 181 6.54 -13.34 -6.87
C MET A 181 7.90 -13.43 -6.17
N ALA A 182 8.99 -13.04 -6.84
CA ALA A 182 10.31 -13.00 -6.25
C ALA A 182 10.37 -11.99 -5.08
N PHE A 183 9.79 -10.79 -5.28
CA PHE A 183 9.69 -9.79 -4.23
C PHE A 183 8.84 -10.31 -3.05
N ALA A 184 7.65 -10.88 -3.32
CA ALA A 184 6.79 -11.43 -2.28
C ALA A 184 7.51 -12.51 -1.46
N ARG A 185 8.22 -13.42 -2.11
CA ARG A 185 9.00 -14.47 -1.43
C ARG A 185 10.10 -13.92 -0.53
N ASP A 186 10.82 -12.89 -1.02
CA ASP A 186 12.06 -12.43 -0.38
C ASP A 186 11.79 -11.41 0.75
N VAL A 187 10.66 -10.69 0.71
CA VAL A 187 10.40 -9.54 1.58
C VAL A 187 9.26 -9.77 2.57
N SER A 188 8.27 -10.62 2.22
CA SER A 188 7.12 -10.80 3.09
C SER A 188 7.39 -11.66 4.31
N SER A 189 6.73 -11.34 5.42
CA SER A 189 6.62 -12.19 6.60
C SER A 189 5.50 -13.23 6.47
N ARG A 190 4.49 -12.92 5.62
CA ARG A 190 3.29 -13.74 5.43
C ARG A 190 2.76 -13.53 4.01
N VAL A 191 2.26 -14.59 3.40
CA VAL A 191 1.62 -14.57 2.08
C VAL A 191 0.21 -15.11 2.19
N ILE A 192 -0.74 -14.38 1.63
CA ILE A 192 -2.15 -14.76 1.53
C ILE A 192 -2.47 -14.99 0.06
N PHE A 193 -2.89 -16.21 -0.28
CA PHE A 193 -3.38 -16.54 -1.61
C PHE A 193 -4.90 -16.44 -1.66
N ILE A 194 -5.39 -15.52 -2.50
CA ILE A 194 -6.83 -15.30 -2.70
C ILE A 194 -7.26 -15.90 -4.03
N ASP A 195 -8.26 -16.77 -3.99
CA ASP A 195 -8.93 -17.29 -5.17
C ASP A 195 -10.46 -17.23 -5.01
N GLN A 196 -11.17 -16.83 -6.06
CA GLN A 196 -12.64 -16.73 -6.12
C GLN A 196 -13.30 -16.00 -4.94
N GLY A 197 -12.60 -15.02 -4.36
CA GLY A 197 -13.11 -14.16 -3.29
C GLY A 197 -12.95 -14.72 -1.88
N VAL A 198 -12.19 -15.79 -1.71
CA VAL A 198 -11.85 -16.38 -0.40
C VAL A 198 -10.34 -16.47 -0.23
N ILE A 199 -9.87 -16.50 1.02
CA ILE A 199 -8.49 -16.91 1.33
C ILE A 199 -8.41 -18.42 1.14
N ALA A 200 -7.73 -18.83 0.07
CA ALA A 200 -7.54 -20.24 -0.24
C ALA A 200 -6.34 -20.83 0.49
N GLU A 201 -5.32 -20.04 0.75
CA GLU A 201 -4.15 -20.44 1.55
C GLU A 201 -3.53 -19.22 2.21
N ASP A 202 -2.96 -19.39 3.40
CA ASP A 202 -2.33 -18.38 4.22
C ASP A 202 -1.15 -19.00 4.95
N GLY A 203 0.03 -18.43 4.81
CA GLY A 203 1.21 -19.01 5.42
C GLY A 203 2.49 -18.19 5.22
N SER A 204 3.59 -18.76 5.68
CA SER A 204 4.91 -18.17 5.43
C SER A 204 5.27 -18.23 3.95
N PRO A 205 6.11 -17.29 3.44
CA PRO A 205 6.57 -17.34 2.06
C PRO A 205 7.16 -18.70 1.67
N ASN A 206 7.93 -19.30 2.56
CA ASN A 206 8.53 -20.59 2.30
C ASN A 206 7.47 -21.68 2.03
N VAL A 207 6.39 -21.71 2.81
CA VAL A 207 5.31 -22.69 2.60
C VAL A 207 4.59 -22.43 1.29
N ILE A 208 4.15 -21.19 1.06
CA ILE A 208 3.35 -20.84 -0.12
C ILE A 208 4.12 -21.05 -1.43
N PHE A 209 5.43 -20.72 -1.47
CA PHE A 209 6.22 -20.79 -2.72
C PHE A 209 6.96 -22.12 -2.94
N THR A 210 7.11 -22.97 -1.92
CA THR A 210 7.87 -24.23 -2.09
C THR A 210 7.07 -25.48 -1.78
N ALA A 211 6.09 -25.41 -0.89
CA ALA A 211 5.30 -26.56 -0.42
C ALA A 211 3.84 -26.20 -0.15
N PRO A 212 3.13 -25.54 -1.09
CA PRO A 212 1.74 -25.17 -0.88
C PRO A 212 0.86 -26.40 -0.63
N GLN A 213 -0.11 -26.26 0.27
CA GLN A 213 -1.03 -27.34 0.63
C GLN A 213 -2.28 -27.34 -0.26
N ASN A 214 -2.76 -26.15 -0.63
CA ASN A 214 -3.95 -25.99 -1.46
C ASN A 214 -3.63 -26.28 -2.93
N GLN A 215 -4.47 -27.07 -3.61
CA GLN A 215 -4.27 -27.42 -5.02
C GLN A 215 -4.26 -26.17 -5.92
N ARG A 216 -5.14 -25.20 -5.65
CA ARG A 216 -5.20 -23.95 -6.44
C ARG A 216 -3.93 -23.11 -6.31
N THR A 217 -3.28 -23.12 -5.12
CA THR A 217 -2.00 -22.45 -4.92
C THR A 217 -0.88 -23.17 -5.70
N LYS A 218 -0.92 -24.52 -5.76
CA LYS A 218 0.03 -25.31 -6.56
C LYS A 218 -0.07 -25.06 -8.05
N ASP A 219 -1.30 -24.82 -8.52
CA ASP A 219 -1.59 -24.61 -9.94
C ASP A 219 -1.30 -23.16 -10.37
N PHE A 220 -1.17 -22.23 -9.43
CA PHE A 220 -0.85 -20.82 -9.65
C PHE A 220 0.66 -20.59 -9.77
#